data_a551eac0b25a69a98f901e47084471a0
#
_entry.id   a551eac0b25a69a98f901e47084471a0
#
_cell.length_a   1.000
_cell.length_b   1.000
_cell.length_c   1.000
_cell.angle_alpha   90.00
_cell.angle_beta   90.00
_cell.angle_gamma   90.00
#
_symmetry.space_group_name_H-M   'P 1'
#
loop_
_entity.id
_entity.type
_entity.pdbx_description
1 polymer ?
#
loop_
_entity_poly.entity_id
_entity_poly.type
_entity_poly.pdbx_seq_one_letter_code
_entity_poly.pdbx_strand_id
1 'polypeptide(L)'
;MFSLISETHYRQTMETVVEPQLAALREELSMPLSDGGSLHAELYEQPTATRAVVILHGYTESGEKFREMTWYFLQSGFNVYAIDHRGHGRSARQFKETYLTHVDHFADYVQDLEAFMQRIVLPRTKALPICLYAHSMG
;
A
#
# COMPACT_ATOMS: atom_id res chain seq x y z
N MET A 1 17.00 -8.81 10.95
CA MET A 1 16.74 -9.82 9.88
C MET A 1 15.36 -10.40 10.10
N PHE A 2 14.62 -10.61 9.06
CA PHE A 2 13.32 -11.26 9.11
C PHE A 2 13.42 -12.72 8.64
N SER A 3 12.44 -13.54 9.02
CA SER A 3 12.29 -14.90 8.51
C SER A 3 10.95 -15.02 7.77
N LEU A 4 10.95 -15.84 6.73
CA LEU A 4 9.73 -16.13 5.98
C LEU A 4 8.78 -16.97 6.84
N ILE A 5 7.49 -16.76 6.62
CA ILE A 5 6.45 -17.55 7.26
C ILE A 5 6.48 -18.96 6.69
N SER A 6 6.48 -19.97 7.59
CA SER A 6 6.42 -21.37 7.17
C SER A 6 5.12 -21.71 6.45
N GLU A 7 5.21 -22.37 5.32
CA GLU A 7 4.01 -22.80 4.57
C GLU A 7 3.11 -23.70 5.41
N THR A 8 3.68 -24.56 6.23
CA THR A 8 2.93 -25.50 7.09
C THR A 8 2.01 -24.78 8.08
N HIS A 9 2.43 -23.62 8.57
CA HIS A 9 1.68 -22.83 9.57
C HIS A 9 1.24 -21.47 9.02
N TYR A 10 1.24 -21.30 7.70
CA TYR A 10 1.01 -20.01 7.06
C TYR A 10 -0.27 -19.33 7.55
N ARG A 11 -1.40 -20.02 7.43
CA ARG A 11 -2.70 -19.46 7.81
C ARG A 11 -2.75 -19.07 9.28
N GLN A 12 -2.29 -19.97 10.15
CA GLN A 12 -2.28 -19.71 11.58
C GLN A 12 -1.39 -18.50 11.92
N THR A 13 -0.19 -18.42 11.33
CA THR A 13 0.73 -17.31 11.57
C THR A 13 0.15 -16.00 11.06
N MET A 14 -0.47 -15.99 9.87
CA MET A 14 -1.13 -14.80 9.36
C MET A 14 -2.23 -14.32 10.29
N GLU A 15 -3.10 -15.20 10.75
CA GLU A 15 -4.25 -14.87 11.57
C GLU A 15 -3.86 -14.46 13.01
N THR A 16 -2.85 -15.10 13.59
CA THR A 16 -2.53 -14.92 15.02
C THR A 16 -1.36 -13.98 15.30
N VAL A 17 -0.49 -13.72 14.31
CA VAL A 17 0.71 -12.90 14.47
C VAL A 17 0.69 -11.70 13.52
N VAL A 18 0.64 -11.96 12.22
CA VAL A 18 0.83 -10.92 11.19
C VAL A 18 -0.32 -9.92 11.20
N GLU A 19 -1.54 -10.37 11.01
CA GLU A 19 -2.70 -9.48 10.94
C GLU A 19 -2.91 -8.66 12.21
N PRO A 20 -2.80 -9.21 13.42
CA PRO A 20 -2.90 -8.40 14.64
C PRO A 20 -1.81 -7.33 14.76
N GLN A 21 -0.57 -7.65 14.37
CA GLN A 21 0.53 -6.67 14.42
C GLN A 21 0.34 -5.58 13.38
N LEU A 22 -0.09 -5.93 12.17
CA LEU A 22 -0.40 -4.95 11.14
C LEU A 22 -1.58 -4.05 11.54
N ALA A 23 -2.64 -4.64 12.09
CA ALA A 23 -3.81 -3.89 12.54
C ALA A 23 -3.45 -2.86 13.61
N ALA A 24 -2.52 -3.16 14.50
CA ALA A 24 -2.06 -2.24 15.54
C ALA A 24 -1.32 -1.02 14.98
N LEU A 25 -0.62 -1.16 13.84
CA LEU A 25 0.14 -0.08 13.21
C LEU A 25 -0.64 0.63 12.10
N ARG A 26 -1.62 -0.04 11.50
CA ARG A 26 -2.30 0.42 10.29
C ARG A 26 -3.03 1.73 10.52
N GLU A 27 -2.70 2.72 9.70
CA GLU A 27 -3.49 3.91 9.48
C GLU A 27 -4.12 3.81 8.09
N GLU A 28 -5.43 3.88 8.01
CA GLU A 28 -6.15 3.96 6.75
C GLU A 28 -6.35 5.42 6.39
N LEU A 29 -6.05 5.78 5.15
CA LEU A 29 -6.10 7.16 4.69
C LEU A 29 -6.85 7.23 3.36
N SER A 30 -7.68 8.25 3.23
CA SER A 30 -8.36 8.60 1.97
C SER A 30 -7.85 9.94 1.49
N MET A 31 -7.14 9.96 0.37
CA MET A 31 -6.58 11.18 -0.22
C MET A 31 -7.51 11.70 -1.31
N PRO A 32 -8.10 12.90 -1.16
CA PRO A 32 -8.94 13.48 -2.20
C PRO A 32 -8.15 13.76 -3.48
N LEU A 33 -8.77 13.49 -4.62
CA LEU A 33 -8.23 13.79 -5.94
C LEU A 33 -8.90 15.05 -6.51
N SER A 34 -8.23 15.71 -7.44
CA SER A 34 -8.74 16.93 -8.08
C SER A 34 -10.03 16.70 -8.89
N ASP A 35 -10.26 15.47 -9.36
CA ASP A 35 -11.46 15.10 -10.13
C ASP A 35 -12.68 14.76 -9.26
N GLY A 36 -12.57 14.89 -7.93
CA GLY A 36 -13.64 14.61 -6.99
C GLY A 36 -13.64 13.20 -6.41
N GLY A 37 -12.77 12.31 -6.88
CA GLY A 37 -12.58 10.99 -6.31
C GLY A 37 -11.58 11.01 -5.14
N SER A 38 -11.26 9.83 -4.65
CA SER A 38 -10.23 9.66 -3.61
C SER A 38 -9.43 8.38 -3.83
N LEU A 39 -8.19 8.39 -3.36
CA LEU A 39 -7.34 7.21 -3.29
C LEU A 39 -7.30 6.71 -1.85
N HIS A 40 -7.51 5.41 -1.68
CA HIS A 40 -7.33 4.73 -0.41
C HIS A 40 -5.88 4.27 -0.27
N ALA A 41 -5.34 4.41 0.93
CA ALA A 41 -4.00 3.92 1.26
C ALA A 41 -3.97 3.33 2.66
N GLU A 42 -3.11 2.36 2.87
CA GLU A 42 -2.75 1.84 4.18
C GLU A 42 -1.32 2.25 4.48
N LEU A 43 -1.12 2.84 5.65
CA LEU A 43 0.18 3.33 6.10
C LEU A 43 0.59 2.60 7.37
N TYR A 44 1.86 2.20 7.40
CA TYR A 44 2.44 1.48 8.53
C TYR A 44 3.74 2.16 8.90
N GLU A 45 3.75 2.87 10.03
CA GLU A 45 4.90 3.64 10.48
C GLU A 45 5.39 3.13 11.82
N GLN A 46 6.71 3.05 11.98
CA GLN A 46 7.36 2.62 13.21
C GLN A 46 8.53 3.56 13.56
N PRO A 47 8.76 3.85 14.87
CA PRO A 47 9.79 4.82 15.25
C PRO A 47 11.22 4.41 14.88
N THR A 48 11.46 3.10 14.74
CA THR A 48 12.78 2.54 14.47
C THR A 48 13.10 2.39 12.99
N ALA A 49 12.19 2.80 12.10
CA ALA A 49 12.40 2.67 10.67
C ALA A 49 13.60 3.48 10.20
N THR A 50 14.41 2.88 9.32
CA THR A 50 15.57 3.51 8.71
C THR A 50 15.37 3.80 7.23
N ARG A 51 14.27 3.34 6.65
CA ARG A 51 13.91 3.52 5.25
C ARG A 51 12.41 3.37 5.06
N ALA A 52 11.93 3.70 3.88
CA ALA A 52 10.52 3.61 3.53
C ALA A 52 10.33 2.89 2.20
N VAL A 53 9.19 2.23 2.04
CA VAL A 53 8.79 1.60 0.78
C VAL A 53 7.37 2.00 0.43
N VAL A 54 7.13 2.29 -0.84
CA VAL A 54 5.81 2.50 -1.41
C VAL A 54 5.46 1.26 -2.22
N ILE A 55 4.33 0.63 -1.89
CA ILE A 55 3.86 -0.58 -2.56
C ILE A 55 2.83 -0.20 -3.61
N LEU A 56 3.07 -0.62 -4.85
CA LEU A 56 2.21 -0.42 -6.00
C LEU A 56 1.74 -1.78 -6.53
N HIS A 57 0.45 -2.06 -6.36
CA HIS A 57 -0.12 -3.35 -6.79
C HIS A 57 -0.34 -3.42 -8.30
N GLY A 58 -0.59 -4.64 -8.79
CA GLY A 58 -0.88 -4.89 -10.20
C GLY A 58 -2.36 -4.70 -10.55
N TYR A 59 -2.67 -4.95 -11.82
CA TYR A 59 -4.03 -4.88 -12.34
C TYR A 59 -4.94 -5.88 -11.60
N THR A 60 -6.12 -5.44 -11.26
CA THR A 60 -7.14 -6.20 -10.48
C THR A 60 -6.73 -6.57 -9.05
N GLU A 61 -5.62 -6.03 -8.55
CA GLU A 61 -5.17 -6.25 -7.18
C GLU A 61 -5.57 -5.09 -6.25
N SER A 62 -5.05 -5.09 -5.04
CA SER A 62 -5.15 -3.98 -4.08
C SER A 62 -3.98 -4.05 -3.10
N GLY A 63 -3.77 -2.98 -2.33
CA GLY A 63 -2.74 -2.96 -1.30
C GLY A 63 -2.93 -4.05 -0.24
N GLU A 64 -4.17 -4.43 0.04
CA GLU A 64 -4.50 -5.48 1.01
C GLU A 64 -3.85 -6.83 0.66
N LYS A 65 -3.71 -7.15 -0.63
CA LYS A 65 -3.05 -8.37 -1.07
C LYS A 65 -1.58 -8.44 -0.66
N PHE A 66 -0.95 -7.30 -0.40
CA PHE A 66 0.47 -7.21 -0.06
C PHE A 66 0.73 -7.09 1.44
N ARG A 67 -0.22 -7.48 2.31
CA ARG A 67 -0.05 -7.39 3.77
C ARG A 67 1.04 -8.30 4.30
N GLU A 68 1.21 -9.50 3.76
CA GLU A 68 2.34 -10.36 4.11
C GLU A 68 3.67 -9.68 3.75
N MET A 69 3.79 -9.13 2.55
CA MET A 69 4.98 -8.40 2.12
C MET A 69 5.21 -7.16 2.99
N THR A 70 4.14 -6.45 3.34
CA THR A 70 4.21 -5.31 4.27
C THR A 70 4.85 -5.73 5.60
N TRP A 71 4.44 -6.88 6.14
CA TRP A 71 5.00 -7.39 7.39
C TRP A 71 6.50 -7.68 7.27
N TYR A 72 6.94 -8.27 6.16
CA TYR A 72 8.36 -8.48 5.91
C TYR A 72 9.14 -7.17 5.82
N PHE A 73 8.61 -6.18 5.15
CA PHE A 73 9.23 -4.86 5.07
C PHE A 73 9.35 -4.19 6.44
N LEU A 74 8.31 -4.27 7.25
CA LEU A 74 8.34 -3.72 8.61
C LEU A 74 9.42 -4.38 9.45
N GLN A 75 9.55 -5.69 9.39
CA GLN A 75 10.60 -6.41 10.12
C GLN A 75 12.00 -6.09 9.61
N SER A 76 12.12 -5.61 8.39
CA SER A 76 13.39 -5.19 7.80
C SER A 76 13.71 -3.71 8.01
N GLY A 77 12.96 -3.01 8.86
CA GLY A 77 13.22 -1.62 9.21
C GLY A 77 12.62 -0.58 8.27
N PHE A 78 11.58 -0.94 7.51
CA PHE A 78 10.87 -0.01 6.63
C PHE A 78 9.61 0.54 7.28
N ASN A 79 9.29 1.79 6.98
CA ASN A 79 7.90 2.25 6.97
C ASN A 79 7.27 1.86 5.63
N VAL A 80 5.98 1.53 5.63
CA VAL A 80 5.29 1.02 4.43
C VAL A 80 4.09 1.90 4.09
N TYR A 81 3.98 2.25 2.83
CA TYR A 81 2.90 3.06 2.28
C TYR A 81 2.30 2.30 1.09
N ALA A 82 1.13 1.70 1.27
CA ALA A 82 0.47 0.89 0.26
C ALA A 82 -0.77 1.61 -0.27
N ILE A 83 -0.75 1.96 -1.55
CA ILE A 83 -1.84 2.67 -2.22
C ILE A 83 -2.70 1.67 -3.00
N ASP A 84 -4.01 1.90 -3.01
CA ASP A 84 -4.91 1.31 -4.00
C ASP A 84 -4.99 2.23 -5.20
N HIS A 85 -4.63 1.74 -6.40
CA HIS A 85 -4.79 2.50 -7.63
C HIS A 85 -6.25 2.86 -7.87
N ARG A 86 -6.51 3.97 -8.57
CA ARG A 86 -7.90 4.30 -8.95
C ARG A 86 -8.56 3.11 -9.67
N GLY A 87 -9.84 2.92 -9.44
CA GLY A 87 -10.57 1.77 -9.98
C GLY A 87 -10.30 0.44 -9.29
N HIS A 88 -9.48 0.43 -8.24
CA HIS A 88 -9.08 -0.79 -7.52
C HIS A 88 -9.33 -0.63 -6.02
N GLY A 89 -9.44 -1.76 -5.33
CA GLY A 89 -9.56 -1.80 -3.88
C GLY A 89 -10.65 -0.87 -3.37
N ARG A 90 -10.28 0.01 -2.43
CA ARG A 90 -11.17 1.00 -1.82
C ARG A 90 -11.05 2.39 -2.41
N SER A 91 -10.23 2.56 -3.46
CA SER A 91 -10.12 3.84 -4.17
C SER A 91 -11.32 4.10 -5.08
N ALA A 92 -11.47 5.35 -5.52
CA ALA A 92 -12.57 5.77 -6.38
C ALA A 92 -12.68 4.94 -7.65
N ARG A 93 -13.92 4.65 -8.08
CA ARG A 93 -14.25 3.86 -9.26
C ARG A 93 -15.24 4.60 -10.13
N GLN A 94 -15.17 4.36 -11.43
CA GLN A 94 -16.19 4.82 -12.38
C GLN A 94 -17.42 3.91 -12.36
N PHE A 95 -17.23 2.62 -12.05
CA PHE A 95 -18.31 1.63 -12.01
C PHE A 95 -18.55 1.17 -10.58
N LYS A 96 -19.81 0.87 -10.25
CA LYS A 96 -20.19 0.35 -8.92
C LYS A 96 -19.73 -1.07 -8.69
N GLU A 97 -19.66 -1.86 -9.77
CA GLU A 97 -19.26 -3.27 -9.71
C GLU A 97 -17.77 -3.40 -9.39
N THR A 98 -17.47 -4.06 -8.29
CA THR A 98 -16.09 -4.15 -7.77
C THR A 98 -15.16 -5.03 -8.63
N TYR A 99 -15.74 -5.84 -9.52
CA TYR A 99 -14.96 -6.66 -10.46
C TYR A 99 -14.57 -5.89 -11.73
N LEU A 100 -15.15 -4.72 -11.96
CA LEU A 100 -14.80 -3.87 -13.10
C LEU A 100 -13.74 -2.87 -12.71
N THR A 101 -12.67 -2.82 -13.49
CA THR A 101 -11.60 -1.83 -13.33
C THR A 101 -11.49 -1.02 -14.62
N HIS A 102 -11.33 0.28 -14.47
CA HIS A 102 -11.22 1.19 -15.62
C HIS A 102 -10.38 2.41 -15.26
N VAL A 103 -9.63 2.88 -16.24
CA VAL A 103 -8.95 4.16 -16.21
C VAL A 103 -9.02 4.79 -17.61
N ASP A 104 -9.33 6.08 -17.68
CA ASP A 104 -9.44 6.77 -18.96
C ASP A 104 -8.07 6.89 -19.65
N HIS A 105 -7.05 7.24 -18.88
CA HIS A 105 -5.68 7.37 -19.37
C HIS A 105 -4.71 6.73 -18.36
N PHE A 106 -3.75 5.96 -18.86
CA PHE A 106 -2.73 5.37 -18.00
C PHE A 106 -1.96 6.43 -17.21
N ALA A 107 -1.78 7.61 -17.78
CA ALA A 107 -1.16 8.75 -17.10
C ALA A 107 -1.86 9.14 -15.80
N ASP A 108 -3.14 8.82 -15.64
CA ASP A 108 -3.88 9.09 -14.41
C ASP A 108 -3.29 8.30 -13.23
N TYR A 109 -2.85 7.05 -13.45
CA TYR A 109 -2.15 6.28 -12.42
C TYR A 109 -0.86 6.96 -11.99
N VAL A 110 -0.09 7.48 -12.94
CA VAL A 110 1.18 8.16 -12.67
C VAL A 110 0.94 9.44 -11.88
N GLN A 111 -0.05 10.22 -12.27
CA GLN A 111 -0.42 11.45 -11.56
C GLN A 111 -0.91 11.17 -10.14
N ASP A 112 -1.68 10.10 -9.96
CA ASP A 112 -2.14 9.68 -8.64
C ASP A 112 -0.96 9.31 -7.74
N LEU A 113 0.00 8.55 -8.26
CA LEU A 113 1.21 8.21 -7.53
C LEU A 113 2.02 9.46 -7.16
N GLU A 114 2.19 10.38 -8.11
CA GLU A 114 2.90 11.63 -7.86
C GLU A 114 2.23 12.44 -6.75
N ALA A 115 0.90 12.58 -6.78
CA ALA A 115 0.15 13.26 -5.74
C ALA A 115 0.31 12.56 -4.39
N PHE A 116 0.25 11.24 -4.36
CA PHE A 116 0.45 10.45 -3.15
C PHE A 116 1.86 10.65 -2.57
N MET A 117 2.87 10.61 -3.43
CA MET A 117 4.26 10.86 -3.00
C MET A 117 4.42 12.25 -2.41
N GLN A 118 3.95 13.29 -3.11
CA GLN A 118 4.14 14.68 -2.68
C GLN A 118 3.32 15.06 -1.46
N ARG A 119 2.09 14.57 -1.36
CA ARG A 119 1.16 14.99 -0.31
C ARG A 119 1.24 14.13 0.94
N ILE A 120 1.59 12.86 0.82
CA ILE A 120 1.54 11.90 1.92
C ILE A 120 2.93 11.37 2.27
N VAL A 121 3.63 10.74 1.32
CA VAL A 121 4.85 9.99 1.61
C VAL A 121 6.02 10.90 1.97
N LEU A 122 6.34 11.88 1.14
CA LEU A 122 7.51 12.76 1.36
C LEU A 122 7.41 13.54 2.66
N PRO A 123 6.26 14.16 3.02
CA PRO A 123 6.15 14.87 4.29
C PRO A 123 6.35 13.97 5.52
N ARG A 124 5.98 12.69 5.43
CA ARG A 124 6.07 11.74 6.54
C ARG A 124 7.42 11.06 6.66
N THR A 125 8.11 10.84 5.55
CA THR A 125 9.40 10.13 5.54
C THR A 125 10.58 11.05 5.77
N LYS A 126 10.44 12.34 5.49
CA LYS A 126 11.50 13.35 5.66
C LYS A 126 12.80 12.93 4.97
N ALA A 127 13.83 12.60 5.75
CA ALA A 127 15.15 12.24 5.24
C ALA A 127 15.34 10.73 5.02
N LEU A 128 14.33 9.90 5.24
CA LEU A 128 14.45 8.46 5.03
C LEU A 128 14.61 8.14 3.54
N PRO A 129 15.54 7.23 3.17
CA PRO A 129 15.57 6.70 1.81
C PRO A 129 14.26 6.00 1.47
N ILE A 130 13.75 6.22 0.26
CA ILE A 130 12.47 5.67 -0.20
C ILE A 130 12.73 4.75 -1.39
N CYS A 131 12.13 3.57 -1.40
CA CYS A 131 12.09 2.70 -2.57
C CYS A 131 10.65 2.41 -2.98
N LEU A 132 10.48 2.01 -4.23
CA LEU A 132 9.21 1.55 -4.76
C LEU A 132 9.26 0.03 -4.91
N TYR A 133 8.22 -0.64 -4.44
CA TYR A 133 7.97 -2.04 -4.70
C TYR A 133 6.74 -2.14 -5.60
N ALA A 134 6.98 -2.38 -6.88
CA ALA A 134 5.93 -2.41 -7.89
C ALA A 134 5.77 -3.81 -8.45
N HIS A 135 4.52 -4.27 -8.57
CA HIS A 135 4.18 -5.57 -9.13
C HIS A 135 3.35 -5.41 -10.40
N SER A 136 3.77 -6.03 -11.49
CA SER A 136 3.06 -6.05 -12.78
C SER A 136 2.81 -4.63 -13.32
N MET A 137 1.56 -4.15 -13.29
CA MET A 137 1.18 -2.81 -13.75
C MET A 137 1.74 -1.69 -12.87
N GLY A 138 1.99 -1.99 -11.62
CA GLY A 138 2.41 -1.01 -10.60
C GLY A 138 3.78 -0.36 -10.76
#